data_c0b7757d835f2cd072913dfb2df62684
#
_entry.id   c0b7757d835f2cd072913dfb2df62684
#
_cell.length_a   1.000
_cell.length_b   1.000
_cell.length_c   1.000
_cell.angle_alpha   90.00
_cell.angle_beta   90.00
_cell.angle_gamma   90.00
#
_symmetry.space_group_name_H-M   'P 1'
#
loop_
_entity.id
_entity.type
_entity.pdbx_description
1 polymer ?
#
loop_
_entity_poly.entity_id
_entity_poly.type
_entity_poly.pdbx_seq_one_letter_code
_entity_poly.pdbx_strand_id
1 'polypeptide(L)'
;MRGRQVLNGLTGRWSRRRFLRAGMALGALSPLFPGQLLTRPAAAQDMRYFRIGTGESGGSLFILGGVIAGVVSNPPGSRSCDDGGSCGVPGLIAVAQATAGSVENVGAIGAGTLDSGLSQADVAFWAFNGKSIFAQPGAISNLRAIANLYQESLHVIVYPDGKIKSIADLRGKRVGFGPKNAGNMLTAGLVLRGLGLSEKRLKPDYSDLGIAISQFEAGELDALMIVDAVPLPAIVELAKRRPIALLPVQGDKIATLRRDYDFLSVDIIPADSYEGVSTTSTLGLGVLWLVAASQDETLIYDLTKSLWNKANRKLLDESGALGRQVKPGAALLAIPIPLHPGAQRYYAEMEQPGAPTPQ
;
A
#
# COMPACT_ATOMS: atom_id res chain seq x y z
N MET A 1 31.53 23.34 -54.05
CA MET A 1 30.63 23.54 -55.23
C MET A 1 29.21 23.38 -54.69
N ARG A 2 28.51 24.49 -54.59
CA ARG A 2 27.16 24.84 -55.09
C ARG A 2 26.07 23.80 -54.68
N GLY A 3 24.95 24.14 -54.10
CA GLY A 3 24.26 25.42 -54.11
C GLY A 3 23.11 25.43 -53.09
N ARG A 4 22.87 26.61 -52.60
CA ARG A 4 21.69 27.07 -51.88
C ARG A 4 20.42 26.96 -52.75
N GLN A 5 19.31 26.58 -52.15
CA GLN A 5 18.04 27.17 -52.54
C GLN A 5 17.16 27.49 -51.31
N VAL A 6 16.84 28.72 -51.24
CA VAL A 6 15.92 29.44 -50.39
C VAL A 6 14.51 29.25 -50.95
N LEU A 7 13.52 28.99 -50.13
CA LEU A 7 12.13 29.29 -50.44
C LEU A 7 11.46 30.00 -49.24
N ASN A 8 11.19 31.26 -49.52
CA ASN A 8 10.44 32.20 -48.71
C ASN A 8 8.93 31.85 -48.66
N GLY A 9 8.36 32.11 -47.48
CA GLY A 9 7.19 32.94 -47.32
C GLY A 9 5.81 32.36 -47.61
N LEU A 10 5.00 32.35 -46.55
CA LEU A 10 3.62 32.87 -46.58
C LEU A 10 3.07 32.94 -45.16
N THR A 11 3.27 34.09 -44.52
CA THR A 11 2.56 34.49 -43.32
C THR A 11 1.15 34.97 -43.68
N GLY A 12 0.16 34.13 -43.45
CA GLY A 12 -1.26 34.50 -43.55
C GLY A 12 -1.83 34.84 -42.19
N ARG A 13 -1.82 36.12 -41.80
CA ARG A 13 -2.58 36.64 -40.63
C ARG A 13 -4.07 36.60 -40.93
N TRP A 14 -4.82 35.70 -40.33
CA TRP A 14 -6.28 35.66 -40.38
C TRP A 14 -6.84 36.61 -39.31
N SER A 15 -7.44 37.73 -39.79
CA SER A 15 -8.08 38.74 -38.96
C SER A 15 -9.51 38.28 -38.58
N ARG A 16 -9.78 38.27 -37.27
CA ARG A 16 -11.07 37.89 -36.62
C ARG A 16 -12.19 38.95 -36.78
N ARG A 17 -12.20 39.82 -37.77
CA ARG A 17 -13.10 40.97 -37.85
C ARG A 17 -14.06 40.97 -39.04
N ARG A 18 -14.41 39.85 -39.70
CA ARG A 18 -15.31 39.86 -40.86
C ARG A 18 -16.47 38.87 -40.84
N PHE A 19 -16.99 38.49 -39.68
CA PHE A 19 -18.21 37.67 -39.58
C PHE A 19 -19.34 38.31 -38.75
N LEU A 20 -19.48 39.63 -38.84
CA LEU A 20 -20.61 40.33 -38.27
C LEU A 20 -21.16 41.31 -39.32
N ARG A 21 -21.99 40.83 -40.23
CA ARG A 21 -22.97 41.61 -41.02
C ARG A 21 -23.55 40.79 -42.16
N ALA A 22 -24.57 39.95 -41.87
CA ALA A 22 -25.61 39.60 -42.84
C ALA A 22 -26.62 38.69 -42.15
N GLY A 23 -27.83 39.15 -41.98
CA GLY A 23 -28.91 38.27 -41.52
C GLY A 23 -29.95 38.94 -40.62
N MET A 24 -30.40 40.15 -40.96
CA MET A 24 -31.71 40.63 -40.51
C MET A 24 -32.70 40.53 -41.69
N ALA A 25 -33.69 39.68 -41.53
CA ALA A 25 -35.07 39.78 -42.03
C ALA A 25 -35.60 38.37 -42.38
N LEU A 26 -36.48 37.85 -41.59
CA LEU A 26 -37.80 37.33 -41.98
C LEU A 26 -38.48 36.77 -40.73
N GLY A 27 -39.60 37.42 -40.48
CA GLY A 27 -40.34 37.29 -39.26
C GLY A 27 -41.33 36.15 -39.22
N ALA A 28 -41.84 36.00 -38.03
CA ALA A 28 -43.18 35.69 -37.60
C ALA A 28 -43.74 34.28 -37.84
N LEU A 29 -44.29 33.79 -36.73
CA LEU A 29 -45.23 32.69 -36.49
C LEU A 29 -44.61 31.31 -36.25
N SER A 30 -44.34 31.08 -34.96
CA SER A 30 -44.37 29.72 -34.42
C SER A 30 -45.06 29.72 -33.05
N PRO A 31 -45.96 28.77 -32.77
CA PRO A 31 -46.79 28.77 -31.56
C PRO A 31 -45.94 28.44 -30.32
N LEU A 32 -46.29 29.12 -29.23
CA LEU A 32 -45.86 28.89 -27.88
C LEU A 32 -46.10 27.41 -27.47
N PHE A 33 -45.02 26.62 -27.39
CA PHE A 33 -44.98 25.46 -26.52
C PHE A 33 -44.15 25.87 -25.29
N PRO A 34 -44.75 25.95 -24.09
CA PRO A 34 -44.00 26.10 -22.86
C PRO A 34 -43.46 24.70 -22.45
N GLY A 35 -42.57 24.16 -23.22
CA GLY A 35 -41.72 23.05 -22.76
C GLY A 35 -40.62 23.62 -21.87
N GLN A 36 -40.87 23.76 -20.58
CA GLN A 36 -39.81 23.96 -19.60
C GLN A 36 -38.94 22.72 -19.64
N LEU A 37 -37.89 22.76 -20.43
CA LEU A 37 -36.72 21.93 -20.21
C LEU A 37 -36.18 22.29 -18.81
N LEU A 38 -36.68 21.57 -17.80
CA LEU A 38 -36.04 21.50 -16.49
C LEU A 38 -34.69 20.87 -16.70
N THR A 39 -33.70 21.65 -17.17
CA THR A 39 -32.31 21.31 -17.01
C THR A 39 -32.04 21.30 -15.50
N ARG A 40 -32.17 20.11 -14.88
CA ARG A 40 -31.61 19.91 -13.57
C ARG A 40 -30.16 20.35 -13.69
N PRO A 41 -29.70 21.33 -12.88
CA PRO A 41 -28.29 21.59 -12.83
C PRO A 41 -27.64 20.23 -12.45
N ALA A 42 -26.78 19.70 -13.31
CA ALA A 42 -25.89 18.62 -12.91
C ALA A 42 -25.14 19.20 -11.72
N ALA A 43 -25.46 18.74 -10.51
CA ALA A 43 -24.69 19.09 -9.34
C ALA A 43 -23.27 18.67 -9.69
N ALA A 44 -22.37 19.64 -9.81
CA ALA A 44 -20.96 19.36 -9.95
C ALA A 44 -20.60 18.53 -8.72
N GLN A 45 -20.31 17.22 -8.89
CA GLN A 45 -19.79 16.41 -7.81
C GLN A 45 -18.48 17.03 -7.40
N ASP A 46 -18.38 17.49 -6.15
CA ASP A 46 -17.13 18.01 -5.60
C ASP A 46 -16.08 16.92 -5.67
N MET A 47 -14.98 17.20 -6.36
CA MET A 47 -13.87 16.27 -6.53
C MET A 47 -13.00 16.31 -5.28
N ARG A 48 -12.82 15.15 -4.65
CA ARG A 48 -11.99 15.00 -3.46
C ARG A 48 -10.79 14.10 -3.76
N TYR A 49 -9.60 14.60 -3.48
CA TYR A 49 -8.38 13.79 -3.50
C TYR A 49 -8.16 13.13 -2.15
N PHE A 50 -7.68 11.88 -2.19
CA PHE A 50 -7.36 11.12 -0.99
C PHE A 50 -6.03 10.39 -1.18
N ARG A 51 -5.00 10.81 -0.46
CA ARG A 51 -3.64 10.29 -0.59
C ARG A 51 -3.45 9.09 0.32
N ILE A 52 -2.90 8.03 -0.24
CA ILE A 52 -2.57 6.78 0.46
C ILE A 52 -1.04 6.64 0.44
N GLY A 53 -0.37 6.87 1.57
CA GLY A 53 1.05 6.59 1.71
C GLY A 53 1.31 5.09 1.63
N THR A 54 2.29 4.67 0.86
CA THR A 54 2.56 3.26 0.56
C THR A 54 3.95 2.84 1.03
N GLY A 55 4.84 2.49 0.13
CA GLY A 55 6.22 2.11 0.39
C GLY A 55 7.08 2.34 -0.85
N GLU A 56 8.24 1.74 -0.88
CA GLU A 56 9.14 1.77 -2.02
C GLU A 56 8.53 1.09 -3.24
N SER A 57 8.88 1.57 -4.42
CA SER A 57 8.50 0.93 -5.68
C SER A 57 8.97 -0.52 -5.72
N GLY A 58 8.03 -1.45 -6.02
CA GLY A 58 8.31 -2.88 -6.08
C GLY A 58 8.05 -3.65 -4.78
N GLY A 59 7.86 -2.98 -3.65
CA GLY A 59 7.38 -3.60 -2.40
C GLY A 59 5.86 -3.79 -2.40
N SER A 60 5.37 -4.69 -1.54
CA SER A 60 3.94 -5.04 -1.46
C SER A 60 3.06 -3.87 -1.04
N LEU A 61 3.54 -2.99 -0.16
CA LEU A 61 2.82 -1.77 0.25
C LEU A 61 2.51 -0.87 -0.96
N PHE A 62 3.47 -0.70 -1.89
CA PHE A 62 3.29 0.13 -3.08
C PHE A 62 2.29 -0.53 -4.05
N ILE A 63 2.47 -1.82 -4.30
CA ILE A 63 1.61 -2.59 -5.22
C ILE A 63 0.16 -2.56 -4.71
N LEU A 64 -0.06 -2.93 -3.44
CA LEU A 64 -1.41 -2.99 -2.88
C LEU A 64 -2.03 -1.60 -2.71
N GLY A 65 -1.25 -0.60 -2.34
CA GLY A 65 -1.75 0.78 -2.24
C GLY A 65 -2.31 1.31 -3.56
N GLY A 66 -1.68 0.96 -4.68
CA GLY A 66 -2.21 1.26 -6.02
C GLY A 66 -3.54 0.57 -6.31
N VAL A 67 -3.66 -0.70 -5.92
CA VAL A 67 -4.91 -1.47 -6.07
C VAL A 67 -6.03 -0.87 -5.21
N ILE A 68 -5.75 -0.57 -3.93
CA ILE A 68 -6.72 0.04 -3.02
C ILE A 68 -7.16 1.41 -3.55
N ALA A 69 -6.22 2.24 -4.04
CA ALA A 69 -6.55 3.51 -4.65
C ALA A 69 -7.54 3.35 -5.80
N GLY A 70 -7.34 2.35 -6.67
CA GLY A 70 -8.27 2.00 -7.74
C GLY A 70 -9.64 1.53 -7.23
N VAL A 71 -9.64 0.66 -6.21
CA VAL A 71 -10.86 0.08 -5.61
C VAL A 71 -11.75 1.16 -4.98
N VAL A 72 -11.18 2.14 -4.28
CA VAL A 72 -11.96 3.15 -3.56
C VAL A 72 -12.24 4.41 -4.37
N SER A 73 -11.60 4.59 -5.52
CA SER A 73 -11.85 5.74 -6.40
C SER A 73 -13.14 5.59 -7.19
N ASN A 74 -13.91 6.66 -7.26
CA ASN A 74 -15.07 6.82 -8.15
C ASN A 74 -15.15 8.28 -8.62
N PRO A 75 -14.28 8.69 -9.56
CA PRO A 75 -14.21 10.05 -10.06
C PRO A 75 -15.52 10.53 -10.68
N PRO A 76 -15.78 11.83 -10.70
CA PRO A 76 -16.93 12.40 -11.39
C PRO A 76 -16.99 11.94 -12.85
N GLY A 77 -18.17 11.51 -13.30
CA GLY A 77 -18.37 10.97 -14.64
C GLY A 77 -18.04 9.50 -14.82
N SER A 78 -17.62 8.80 -13.77
CA SER A 78 -17.49 7.35 -13.78
C SER A 78 -18.85 6.69 -14.04
N ARG A 79 -18.83 5.54 -14.73
CA ARG A 79 -20.02 4.68 -14.84
C ARG A 79 -20.45 4.23 -13.44
N SER A 80 -21.76 4.09 -13.22
CA SER A 80 -22.28 3.64 -11.93
C SER A 80 -21.85 2.19 -11.60
N CYS A 81 -21.78 1.87 -10.32
CA CYS A 81 -21.48 0.51 -9.85
C CYS A 81 -22.44 -0.54 -10.42
N ASP A 82 -23.74 -0.22 -10.44
CA ASP A 82 -24.80 -1.11 -10.94
C ASP A 82 -24.69 -1.38 -12.44
N ASP A 83 -24.07 -0.48 -13.19
CA ASP A 83 -23.79 -0.61 -14.62
C ASP A 83 -22.39 -1.20 -14.91
N GLY A 84 -21.77 -1.82 -13.91
CA GLY A 84 -20.42 -2.40 -14.02
C GLY A 84 -19.29 -1.36 -14.03
N GLY A 85 -19.54 -0.17 -13.50
CA GLY A 85 -18.53 0.86 -13.28
C GLY A 85 -17.85 0.76 -11.92
N SER A 86 -17.30 1.90 -11.45
CA SER A 86 -16.63 1.96 -10.14
C SER A 86 -17.62 1.86 -8.99
N CYS A 87 -17.32 0.99 -8.03
CA CYS A 87 -18.02 0.87 -6.74
C CYS A 87 -17.26 1.57 -5.61
N GLY A 88 -16.37 2.51 -5.96
CA GLY A 88 -15.66 3.38 -5.02
C GLY A 88 -16.54 4.47 -4.43
N VAL A 89 -15.94 5.36 -3.66
CA VAL A 89 -16.63 6.49 -3.01
C VAL A 89 -16.92 7.58 -4.04
N PRO A 90 -18.19 7.98 -4.25
CA PRO A 90 -18.53 8.97 -5.28
C PRO A 90 -17.77 10.29 -5.14
N GLY A 91 -17.21 10.80 -6.23
CA GLY A 91 -16.41 12.02 -6.28
C GLY A 91 -14.96 11.86 -5.77
N LEU A 92 -14.58 10.70 -5.25
CA LEU A 92 -13.25 10.44 -4.72
C LEU A 92 -12.25 10.04 -5.80
N ILE A 93 -11.07 10.65 -5.76
CA ILE A 93 -9.87 10.24 -6.48
C ILE A 93 -8.81 9.87 -5.44
N ALA A 94 -8.64 8.59 -5.19
CA ALA A 94 -7.56 8.11 -4.33
C ALA A 94 -6.26 7.97 -5.13
N VAL A 95 -5.14 8.35 -4.51
CA VAL A 95 -3.82 8.33 -5.13
C VAL A 95 -2.84 7.60 -4.21
N ALA A 96 -2.24 6.53 -4.70
CA ALA A 96 -1.14 5.86 -4.03
C ALA A 96 0.13 6.72 -4.17
N GLN A 97 0.74 7.08 -3.04
CA GLN A 97 1.95 7.87 -2.97
C GLN A 97 3.11 7.01 -2.48
N ALA A 98 4.18 6.90 -3.26
CA ALA A 98 5.40 6.23 -2.82
C ALA A 98 6.03 6.99 -1.64
N THR A 99 6.47 6.24 -0.63
CA THR A 99 7.11 6.74 0.59
C THR A 99 8.23 5.77 1.00
N ALA A 100 8.97 6.08 2.04
CA ALA A 100 9.91 5.13 2.64
C ALA A 100 9.22 4.02 3.48
N GLY A 101 7.88 3.96 3.48
CA GLY A 101 7.09 2.91 4.11
C GLY A 101 6.48 3.30 5.47
N SER A 102 6.27 2.28 6.30
CA SER A 102 5.43 2.35 7.52
C SER A 102 5.74 3.51 8.44
N VAL A 103 7.02 3.78 8.71
CA VAL A 103 7.44 4.84 9.67
C VAL A 103 7.10 6.23 9.14
N GLU A 104 7.39 6.49 7.86
CA GLU A 104 7.03 7.76 7.21
C GLU A 104 5.51 7.93 7.18
N ASN A 105 4.77 6.88 6.82
CA ASN A 105 3.33 6.92 6.72
C ASN A 105 2.65 7.29 8.05
N VAL A 106 3.01 6.62 9.16
CA VAL A 106 2.41 6.93 10.47
C VAL A 106 2.74 8.35 10.92
N GLY A 107 3.97 8.82 10.66
CA GLY A 107 4.38 10.19 10.94
C GLY A 107 3.58 11.22 10.13
N ALA A 108 3.44 10.98 8.83
CA ALA A 108 2.72 11.86 7.92
C ALA A 108 1.20 11.91 8.20
N ILE A 109 0.57 10.76 8.58
CA ILE A 109 -0.81 10.71 9.06
C ILE A 109 -0.95 11.52 10.35
N GLY A 110 -0.05 11.30 11.30
CA GLY A 110 -0.04 12.03 12.58
C GLY A 110 0.08 13.54 12.44
N ALA A 111 0.87 13.98 11.46
CA ALA A 111 1.07 15.38 11.11
C ALA A 111 -0.02 15.97 10.17
N GLY A 112 -0.96 15.15 9.66
CA GLY A 112 -2.00 15.57 8.73
C GLY A 112 -1.51 15.87 7.31
N THR A 113 -0.31 15.42 6.94
CA THR A 113 0.26 15.62 5.59
C THR A 113 -0.09 14.48 4.63
N LEU A 114 -0.57 13.34 5.13
CA LEU A 114 -1.22 12.27 4.38
C LEU A 114 -2.62 12.04 4.92
N ASP A 115 -3.55 11.68 4.03
CA ASP A 115 -4.93 11.39 4.40
C ASP A 115 -5.04 9.98 5.00
N SER A 116 -4.23 9.04 4.49
CA SER A 116 -4.12 7.66 4.96
C SER A 116 -2.77 7.05 4.60
N GLY A 117 -2.49 5.84 5.08
CA GLY A 117 -1.29 5.11 4.67
C GLY A 117 -1.31 3.65 5.10
N LEU A 118 -0.47 2.86 4.46
CA LEU A 118 -0.25 1.46 4.82
C LEU A 118 0.91 1.38 5.81
N SER A 119 0.76 0.53 6.81
CA SER A 119 1.79 0.34 7.84
C SER A 119 1.78 -1.07 8.40
N GLN A 120 2.95 -1.59 8.66
CA GLN A 120 3.12 -2.79 9.47
C GLN A 120 2.51 -2.58 10.86
N ALA A 121 1.92 -3.64 11.43
CA ALA A 121 1.20 -3.59 12.69
C ALA A 121 2.10 -3.24 13.89
N ASP A 122 3.35 -3.67 13.89
CA ASP A 122 4.35 -3.33 14.92
C ASP A 122 4.71 -1.84 14.91
N VAL A 123 4.90 -1.25 13.73
CA VAL A 123 5.16 0.19 13.57
C VAL A 123 3.95 1.01 14.04
N ALA A 124 2.74 0.60 13.64
CA ALA A 124 1.50 1.23 14.11
C ALA A 124 1.37 1.17 15.64
N PHE A 125 1.66 0.01 16.25
CA PHE A 125 1.68 -0.17 17.71
C PHE A 125 2.69 0.74 18.39
N TRP A 126 3.92 0.79 17.91
CA TRP A 126 4.95 1.64 18.53
C TRP A 126 4.67 3.13 18.35
N ALA A 127 4.19 3.52 17.19
CA ALA A 127 3.81 4.91 16.94
C ALA A 127 2.67 5.35 17.85
N PHE A 128 1.59 4.56 17.93
CA PHE A 128 0.43 4.85 18.75
C PHE A 128 0.78 4.97 20.25
N ASN A 129 1.69 4.10 20.74
CA ASN A 129 2.07 4.04 22.15
C ASN A 129 3.33 4.86 22.50
N GLY A 130 3.96 5.56 21.57
CA GLY A 130 5.20 6.31 21.82
C GLY A 130 6.35 5.40 22.25
N LYS A 131 6.50 4.25 21.61
CA LYS A 131 7.56 3.27 21.94
C LYS A 131 8.59 3.17 20.81
N SER A 132 9.70 2.45 21.06
CA SER A 132 10.79 2.26 20.09
C SER A 132 11.32 3.60 19.58
N ILE A 133 11.41 3.82 18.28
CA ILE A 133 11.88 5.08 17.68
C ILE A 133 10.93 6.25 17.92
N PHE A 134 9.69 6.00 18.33
CA PHE A 134 8.69 7.03 18.65
C PHE A 134 8.74 7.47 20.12
N ALA A 135 9.67 6.96 20.94
CA ALA A 135 9.79 7.34 22.34
C ALA A 135 10.20 8.83 22.53
N GLN A 136 11.02 9.39 21.61
CA GLN A 136 11.44 10.79 21.67
C GLN A 136 10.47 11.77 21.00
N PRO A 137 9.99 11.53 19.75
CA PRO A 137 8.97 12.39 19.15
C PRO A 137 7.61 12.28 19.87
N GLY A 138 7.40 11.22 20.65
CA GLY A 138 6.16 10.99 21.40
C GLY A 138 5.13 10.14 20.66
N ALA A 139 4.07 9.78 21.36
CA ALA A 139 2.99 8.97 20.83
C ALA A 139 2.17 9.70 19.76
N ILE A 140 1.83 8.99 18.70
CA ILE A 140 0.90 9.44 17.66
C ILE A 140 -0.49 8.84 17.99
N SER A 141 -1.08 9.26 19.09
CA SER A 141 -2.31 8.69 19.67
C SER A 141 -3.58 8.93 18.85
N ASN A 142 -3.50 9.77 17.80
CA ASN A 142 -4.57 10.01 16.85
C ASN A 142 -4.61 9.02 15.68
N LEU A 143 -3.71 8.03 15.61
CA LEU A 143 -3.80 6.95 14.62
C LEU A 143 -5.02 6.06 14.84
N ARG A 144 -5.65 5.64 13.75
CA ARG A 144 -6.76 4.68 13.74
C ARG A 144 -6.60 3.72 12.59
N ALA A 145 -7.00 2.46 12.80
CA ALA A 145 -7.01 1.45 11.74
C ALA A 145 -8.36 1.43 11.02
N ILE A 146 -8.31 1.19 9.72
CA ILE A 146 -9.48 0.85 8.90
C ILE A 146 -9.60 -0.68 8.83
N ALA A 147 -8.51 -1.37 8.49
CA ALA A 147 -8.48 -2.82 8.33
C ALA A 147 -7.05 -3.36 8.45
N ASN A 148 -6.92 -4.64 8.81
CA ASN A 148 -5.77 -5.46 8.45
C ASN A 148 -6.01 -6.00 7.03
N LEU A 149 -5.07 -5.76 6.12
CA LEU A 149 -5.23 -6.04 4.69
C LEU A 149 -4.65 -7.39 4.30
N TYR A 150 -3.44 -7.68 4.73
CA TYR A 150 -2.70 -8.91 4.42
C TYR A 150 -1.58 -9.11 5.43
N GLN A 151 -0.89 -10.24 5.32
CA GLN A 151 0.25 -10.58 6.17
C GLN A 151 1.56 -10.44 5.40
N GLU A 152 2.56 -9.85 6.03
CA GLU A 152 3.96 -9.89 5.63
C GLU A 152 4.72 -10.92 6.43
N SER A 153 5.72 -11.53 5.81
CA SER A 153 6.58 -12.56 6.40
C SER A 153 8.02 -12.08 6.46
N LEU A 154 8.73 -12.42 7.52
CA LEU A 154 10.16 -12.16 7.62
C LEU A 154 10.94 -13.18 6.77
N HIS A 155 11.62 -12.70 5.75
CA HIS A 155 12.56 -13.47 4.94
C HIS A 155 13.98 -13.23 5.45
N VAL A 156 14.71 -14.30 5.75
CA VAL A 156 16.15 -14.24 6.03
C VAL A 156 16.84 -15.00 4.90
N ILE A 157 17.23 -14.27 3.86
CA ILE A 157 17.73 -14.80 2.60
C ILE A 157 19.23 -14.93 2.67
N VAL A 158 19.77 -16.11 2.31
CA VAL A 158 21.20 -16.42 2.29
C VAL A 158 21.55 -17.26 1.06
N TYR A 159 22.84 -17.45 0.81
CA TYR A 159 23.30 -18.41 -0.20
C TYR A 159 23.18 -19.84 0.29
N PRO A 160 22.63 -20.79 -0.49
CA PRO A 160 22.44 -22.18 -0.05
C PRO A 160 23.75 -22.89 0.30
N ASP A 161 24.81 -22.60 -0.45
CA ASP A 161 26.16 -23.18 -0.24
C ASP A 161 27.03 -22.35 0.72
N GLY A 162 26.46 -21.25 1.27
CA GLY A 162 27.16 -20.35 2.17
C GLY A 162 27.41 -20.96 3.56
N LYS A 163 28.24 -20.28 4.35
CA LYS A 163 28.58 -20.66 5.74
C LYS A 163 27.49 -20.22 6.74
N ILE A 164 26.49 -19.46 6.32
CA ILE A 164 25.42 -18.97 7.18
C ILE A 164 24.30 -20.03 7.17
N LYS A 165 24.13 -20.73 8.28
CA LYS A 165 23.11 -21.78 8.45
C LYS A 165 22.09 -21.46 9.53
N SER A 166 22.33 -20.41 10.31
CA SER A 166 21.46 -19.91 11.36
C SER A 166 21.53 -18.38 11.47
N ILE A 167 20.55 -17.76 12.13
CA ILE A 167 20.57 -16.30 12.38
C ILE A 167 21.78 -15.91 13.25
N ALA A 168 22.29 -16.79 14.12
CA ALA A 168 23.47 -16.53 14.91
C ALA A 168 24.74 -16.33 14.05
N ASP A 169 24.81 -16.98 12.89
CA ASP A 169 25.93 -16.89 11.95
C ASP A 169 25.99 -15.56 11.20
N LEU A 170 24.95 -14.74 11.31
CA LEU A 170 24.94 -13.39 10.75
C LEU A 170 25.92 -12.44 11.46
N ARG A 171 26.44 -12.81 12.63
CA ARG A 171 27.42 -11.98 13.36
C ARG A 171 28.64 -11.64 12.48
N GLY A 172 28.90 -10.33 12.34
CA GLY A 172 29.99 -9.79 11.51
C GLY A 172 29.73 -9.85 9.99
N LYS A 173 28.56 -10.32 9.56
CA LYS A 173 28.17 -10.43 8.15
C LYS A 173 27.59 -9.13 7.63
N ARG A 174 27.66 -8.93 6.31
CA ARG A 174 27.06 -7.83 5.56
C ARG A 174 25.60 -8.19 5.30
N VAL A 175 24.68 -7.47 5.91
CA VAL A 175 23.25 -7.79 5.89
C VAL A 175 22.45 -6.59 5.42
N GLY A 176 21.68 -6.76 4.35
CA GLY A 176 20.75 -5.76 3.85
C GLY A 176 19.46 -5.76 4.68
N PHE A 177 19.04 -4.56 5.11
CA PHE A 177 17.85 -4.35 5.93
C PHE A 177 16.83 -3.40 5.28
N GLY A 178 17.11 -2.88 4.08
CA GLY A 178 16.35 -1.77 3.52
C GLY A 178 16.65 -0.43 4.21
N PRO A 179 15.97 0.65 3.81
CA PRO A 179 16.27 2.00 4.28
C PRO A 179 16.24 2.14 5.80
N LYS A 180 17.13 3.00 6.32
CA LYS A 180 17.10 3.39 7.73
C LYS A 180 15.74 3.98 8.07
N ASN A 181 15.20 3.60 9.21
CA ASN A 181 13.87 4.02 9.67
C ASN A 181 12.69 3.47 8.83
N ALA A 182 12.91 2.50 7.94
CA ALA A 182 11.82 1.72 7.36
C ALA A 182 11.26 0.72 8.38
N GLY A 183 9.99 0.34 8.22
CA GLY A 183 9.34 -0.67 9.07
C GLY A 183 10.10 -2.00 9.06
N ASN A 184 10.55 -2.43 7.89
CA ASN A 184 11.38 -3.63 7.70
C ASN A 184 12.55 -3.72 8.70
N MET A 185 13.32 -2.63 8.80
CA MET A 185 14.50 -2.56 9.69
C MET A 185 14.09 -2.64 11.17
N LEU A 186 12.95 -2.08 11.55
CA LEU A 186 12.45 -2.12 12.93
C LEU A 186 12.04 -3.54 13.32
N THR A 187 11.28 -4.22 12.47
CA THR A 187 10.84 -5.61 12.68
C THR A 187 12.03 -6.56 12.71
N ALA A 188 12.96 -6.48 11.73
CA ALA A 188 14.17 -7.28 11.71
C ALA A 188 15.03 -7.05 12.96
N GLY A 189 15.18 -5.80 13.38
CA GLY A 189 15.89 -5.43 14.61
C GLY A 189 15.24 -5.98 15.89
N LEU A 190 13.90 -6.02 15.95
CA LEU A 190 13.15 -6.65 17.04
C LEU A 190 13.48 -8.15 17.13
N VAL A 191 13.40 -8.86 16.00
CA VAL A 191 13.66 -10.29 15.93
C VAL A 191 15.12 -10.62 16.27
N LEU A 192 16.07 -9.85 15.73
CA LEU A 192 17.49 -10.02 16.08
C LEU A 192 17.73 -9.89 17.57
N ARG A 193 17.18 -8.85 18.23
CA ARG A 193 17.30 -8.66 19.67
C ARG A 193 16.68 -9.82 20.46
N GLY A 194 15.47 -10.28 20.06
CA GLY A 194 14.83 -11.44 20.66
C GLY A 194 15.69 -12.70 20.59
N LEU A 195 16.47 -12.86 19.54
CA LEU A 195 17.42 -13.98 19.36
C LEU A 195 18.77 -13.75 20.03
N GLY A 196 19.00 -12.59 20.66
CA GLY A 196 20.25 -12.25 21.34
C GLY A 196 21.34 -11.73 20.40
N LEU A 197 20.96 -11.29 19.20
CA LEU A 197 21.84 -10.66 18.24
C LEU A 197 21.44 -9.18 18.06
N SER A 198 22.43 -8.30 18.08
CA SER A 198 22.22 -6.86 17.89
C SER A 198 22.72 -6.46 16.51
N GLU A 199 22.00 -5.56 15.86
CA GLU A 199 22.40 -4.94 14.59
C GLU A 199 23.85 -4.41 14.63
N LYS A 200 24.28 -3.84 15.78
CA LYS A 200 25.67 -3.35 15.99
C LYS A 200 26.74 -4.45 15.86
N ARG A 201 26.34 -5.71 15.90
CA ARG A 201 27.23 -6.86 15.71
C ARG A 201 27.25 -7.39 14.29
N LEU A 202 26.55 -6.73 13.38
CA LEU A 202 26.50 -6.98 11.94
C LEU A 202 27.27 -5.89 11.20
N LYS A 203 27.35 -6.00 9.89
CA LYS A 203 27.70 -4.91 8.96
C LYS A 203 26.42 -4.57 8.17
N PRO A 204 25.57 -3.71 8.72
CA PRO A 204 24.27 -3.45 8.12
C PRO A 204 24.41 -2.62 6.84
N ASP A 205 23.64 -2.96 5.84
CA ASP A 205 23.39 -2.16 4.64
C ASP A 205 21.94 -1.66 4.66
N TYR A 206 21.74 -0.41 4.30
CA TYR A 206 20.45 0.28 4.35
C TYR A 206 19.99 0.78 2.97
N SER A 207 20.51 0.14 1.93
CA SER A 207 20.09 0.43 0.56
C SER A 207 18.65 -0.01 0.31
N ASP A 208 18.00 0.65 -0.64
CA ASP A 208 16.68 0.27 -1.12
C ASP A 208 16.68 -1.17 -1.63
N LEU A 209 15.50 -1.82 -1.61
CA LEU A 209 15.33 -3.24 -1.95
C LEU A 209 16.03 -3.64 -3.25
N GLY A 210 15.84 -2.88 -4.33
CA GLY A 210 16.44 -3.19 -5.63
C GLY A 210 17.97 -3.13 -5.61
N ILE A 211 18.56 -2.17 -4.90
CA ILE A 211 20.01 -2.04 -4.73
C ILE A 211 20.53 -3.18 -3.86
N ALA A 212 19.88 -3.46 -2.73
CA ALA A 212 20.28 -4.55 -1.84
C ALA A 212 20.27 -5.93 -2.53
N ILE A 213 19.25 -6.18 -3.39
CA ILE A 213 19.19 -7.39 -4.22
C ILE A 213 20.39 -7.44 -5.18
N SER A 214 20.71 -6.36 -5.87
CA SER A 214 21.84 -6.30 -6.81
C SER A 214 23.18 -6.52 -6.08
N GLN A 215 23.35 -5.94 -4.91
CA GLN A 215 24.53 -6.15 -4.06
C GLN A 215 24.62 -7.61 -3.55
N PHE A 216 23.50 -8.22 -3.20
CA PHE A 216 23.45 -9.63 -2.85
C PHE A 216 23.83 -10.50 -4.07
N GLU A 217 23.30 -10.25 -5.26
CA GLU A 217 23.67 -10.96 -6.48
C GLU A 217 25.17 -10.83 -6.80
N ALA A 218 25.75 -9.66 -6.56
CA ALA A 218 27.20 -9.41 -6.74
C ALA A 218 28.09 -10.03 -5.65
N GLY A 219 27.51 -10.57 -4.57
CA GLY A 219 28.28 -11.10 -3.43
C GLY A 219 28.81 -9.99 -2.49
N GLU A 220 28.30 -8.77 -2.61
CA GLU A 220 28.62 -7.65 -1.74
C GLU A 220 27.88 -7.71 -0.42
N LEU A 221 26.71 -8.37 -0.39
CA LEU A 221 25.98 -8.73 0.83
C LEU A 221 26.01 -10.25 1.05
N ASP A 222 26.05 -10.65 2.31
CA ASP A 222 26.07 -12.04 2.74
C ASP A 222 24.65 -12.58 3.02
N ALA A 223 23.71 -11.68 3.35
CA ALA A 223 22.31 -12.00 3.61
C ALA A 223 21.41 -10.77 3.37
N LEU A 224 20.10 -11.04 3.18
CA LEU A 224 19.04 -10.02 3.20
C LEU A 224 18.04 -10.38 4.31
N MET A 225 17.58 -9.39 5.07
CA MET A 225 16.45 -9.53 5.98
C MET A 225 15.32 -8.61 5.50
N ILE A 226 14.28 -9.22 4.98
CA ILE A 226 13.15 -8.51 4.31
C ILE A 226 11.85 -8.94 4.98
N VAL A 227 11.01 -7.97 5.32
CA VAL A 227 9.65 -8.19 5.81
C VAL A 227 8.71 -7.70 4.72
N ASP A 228 8.10 -8.64 4.00
CA ASP A 228 7.22 -8.33 2.87
C ASP A 228 6.27 -9.51 2.60
N ALA A 229 5.33 -9.32 1.68
CA ALA A 229 4.38 -10.36 1.27
C ALA A 229 5.07 -11.58 0.64
N VAL A 230 4.39 -12.72 0.69
CA VAL A 230 4.81 -13.97 0.04
C VAL A 230 3.82 -14.32 -1.08
N PRO A 231 4.27 -14.56 -2.32
CA PRO A 231 5.62 -14.33 -2.83
C PRO A 231 5.88 -12.84 -3.12
N LEU A 232 7.10 -12.36 -2.84
CA LEU A 232 7.56 -11.03 -3.25
C LEU A 232 8.15 -11.10 -4.66
N PRO A 233 7.60 -10.36 -5.65
CA PRO A 233 8.04 -10.47 -7.04
C PRO A 233 9.54 -10.26 -7.24
N ALA A 234 10.16 -9.31 -6.53
CA ALA A 234 11.58 -9.05 -6.61
C ALA A 234 12.43 -10.24 -6.17
N ILE A 235 11.98 -11.01 -5.16
CA ILE A 235 12.67 -12.23 -4.70
C ILE A 235 12.38 -13.42 -5.63
N VAL A 236 11.18 -13.49 -6.24
CA VAL A 236 10.91 -14.48 -7.29
C VAL A 236 11.90 -14.32 -8.44
N GLU A 237 12.12 -13.10 -8.90
CA GLU A 237 13.10 -12.83 -9.96
C GLU A 237 14.54 -13.06 -9.51
N LEU A 238 14.90 -12.73 -8.26
CA LEU A 238 16.22 -13.06 -7.70
C LEU A 238 16.46 -14.57 -7.73
N ALA A 239 15.50 -15.37 -7.25
CA ALA A 239 15.64 -16.83 -7.15
C ALA A 239 15.87 -17.51 -8.51
N LYS A 240 15.26 -16.97 -9.59
CA LYS A 240 15.50 -17.46 -10.97
C LYS A 240 16.92 -17.20 -11.46
N ARG A 241 17.53 -16.09 -11.05
CA ARG A 241 18.87 -15.69 -11.49
C ARG A 241 19.98 -16.26 -10.63
N ARG A 242 19.69 -16.48 -9.35
CA ARG A 242 20.67 -16.98 -8.37
C ARG A 242 20.01 -17.88 -7.33
N PRO A 243 20.54 -19.08 -7.08
CA PRO A 243 20.04 -19.94 -6.00
C PRO A 243 20.09 -19.21 -4.66
N ILE A 244 19.00 -19.27 -3.92
CA ILE A 244 18.84 -18.71 -2.58
C ILE A 244 18.35 -19.77 -1.60
N ALA A 245 18.53 -19.54 -0.31
CA ALA A 245 17.92 -20.30 0.77
C ALA A 245 17.31 -19.33 1.78
N LEU A 246 16.27 -19.78 2.48
CA LEU A 246 15.68 -19.05 3.62
C LEU A 246 16.12 -19.72 4.93
N LEU A 247 16.55 -18.93 5.89
CA LEU A 247 16.77 -19.40 7.25
C LEU A 247 15.46 -19.40 8.04
N PRO A 248 15.15 -20.48 8.78
CA PRO A 248 13.96 -20.51 9.62
C PRO A 248 14.08 -19.55 10.81
N VAL A 249 12.97 -18.92 11.16
CA VAL A 249 12.81 -18.02 12.31
C VAL A 249 11.85 -18.68 13.28
N GLN A 250 12.37 -19.52 14.19
CA GLN A 250 11.58 -20.34 15.11
C GLN A 250 12.33 -20.68 16.41
N GLY A 251 11.68 -21.38 17.31
CA GLY A 251 12.25 -21.85 18.59
C GLY A 251 11.78 -21.02 19.78
N ASP A 252 12.21 -21.40 21.00
CA ASP A 252 11.69 -20.88 22.28
C ASP A 252 11.80 -19.36 22.43
N LYS A 253 12.90 -18.78 21.97
CA LYS A 253 13.09 -17.31 21.99
C LYS A 253 12.07 -16.59 21.11
N ILE A 254 11.74 -17.16 19.97
CA ILE A 254 10.72 -16.64 19.07
C ILE A 254 9.33 -16.83 19.68
N ALA A 255 9.07 -17.97 20.31
CA ALA A 255 7.83 -18.19 21.04
C ALA A 255 7.65 -17.19 22.20
N THR A 256 8.73 -16.83 22.90
CA THR A 256 8.73 -15.78 23.92
C THR A 256 8.42 -14.41 23.30
N LEU A 257 9.11 -14.03 22.22
CA LEU A 257 8.90 -12.76 21.54
C LEU A 257 7.43 -12.58 21.08
N ARG A 258 6.80 -13.65 20.61
CA ARG A 258 5.39 -13.64 20.21
C ARG A 258 4.43 -13.48 21.39
N ARG A 259 4.78 -13.96 22.59
CA ARG A 259 3.98 -13.69 23.81
C ARG A 259 4.08 -12.24 24.26
N ASP A 260 5.21 -11.60 23.99
CA ASP A 260 5.45 -10.19 24.36
C ASP A 260 4.81 -9.21 23.36
N TYR A 261 4.52 -9.69 22.14
CA TYR A 261 4.03 -8.84 21.03
C TYR A 261 2.92 -9.56 20.25
N ASP A 262 1.67 -9.26 20.54
CA ASP A 262 0.47 -9.88 19.95
C ASP A 262 0.31 -9.62 18.44
N PHE A 263 1.02 -8.63 17.89
CA PHE A 263 1.04 -8.37 16.45
C PHE A 263 1.94 -9.35 15.67
N LEU A 264 2.74 -10.20 16.35
CA LEU A 264 3.54 -11.23 15.71
C LEU A 264 2.79 -12.57 15.67
N SER A 265 2.78 -13.21 14.53
CA SER A 265 2.24 -14.56 14.31
C SER A 265 3.30 -15.55 13.87
N VAL A 266 3.06 -16.85 14.05
CA VAL A 266 3.80 -17.87 13.30
C VAL A 266 3.36 -17.77 11.86
N ASP A 267 4.32 -17.89 10.96
CA ASP A 267 4.06 -17.93 9.54
C ASP A 267 4.91 -18.99 8.84
N ILE A 268 4.49 -19.36 7.64
CA ILE A 268 5.17 -20.35 6.82
C ILE A 268 5.27 -19.78 5.40
N ILE A 269 6.50 -19.67 4.91
CA ILE A 269 6.75 -19.45 3.49
C ILE A 269 6.63 -20.82 2.81
N PRO A 270 5.62 -21.06 1.96
CA PRO A 270 5.41 -22.35 1.31
C PRO A 270 6.61 -22.74 0.42
N ALA A 271 6.80 -24.04 0.21
CA ALA A 271 7.71 -24.53 -0.83
C ALA A 271 7.32 -23.91 -2.17
N ASP A 272 8.32 -23.70 -3.00
CA ASP A 272 8.13 -23.18 -4.38
C ASP A 272 7.53 -21.75 -4.47
N SER A 273 7.37 -21.05 -3.33
CA SER A 273 7.15 -19.58 -3.36
C SER A 273 8.28 -18.87 -4.09
N TYR A 274 9.48 -19.42 -3.99
CA TYR A 274 10.69 -19.00 -4.69
C TYR A 274 11.41 -20.25 -5.22
N GLU A 275 11.96 -20.17 -6.43
CA GLU A 275 12.58 -21.32 -7.09
C GLU A 275 13.66 -21.97 -6.23
N GLY A 276 13.54 -23.29 -6.01
CA GLY A 276 14.49 -24.10 -5.23
C GLY A 276 14.43 -23.89 -3.71
N VAL A 277 13.50 -23.09 -3.19
CA VAL A 277 13.35 -22.85 -1.75
C VAL A 277 12.33 -23.81 -1.14
N SER A 278 12.73 -24.51 -0.09
CA SER A 278 11.84 -25.40 0.67
C SER A 278 10.93 -24.62 1.62
N THR A 279 9.85 -25.25 2.07
CA THR A 279 8.99 -24.72 3.13
C THR A 279 9.80 -24.23 4.32
N THR A 280 9.58 -22.97 4.71
CA THR A 280 10.36 -22.33 5.77
C THR A 280 9.46 -21.69 6.81
N SER A 281 9.62 -22.09 8.08
CA SER A 281 8.93 -21.45 9.21
C SER A 281 9.52 -20.07 9.49
N THR A 282 8.65 -19.10 9.68
CA THR A 282 9.05 -17.72 9.94
C THR A 282 8.07 -17.00 10.86
N LEU A 283 8.23 -15.70 11.00
CA LEU A 283 7.29 -14.79 11.66
C LEU A 283 6.54 -13.98 10.63
N GLY A 284 5.25 -13.76 10.90
CA GLY A 284 4.39 -12.88 10.15
C GLY A 284 3.82 -11.75 11.02
N LEU A 285 3.41 -10.68 10.36
CA LEU A 285 2.68 -9.57 10.97
C LEU A 285 1.75 -8.92 9.94
N GLY A 286 0.66 -8.34 10.44
CA GLY A 286 -0.34 -7.71 9.58
C GLY A 286 0.15 -6.40 8.99
N VAL A 287 -0.37 -6.06 7.82
CA VAL A 287 -0.30 -4.72 7.22
C VAL A 287 -1.66 -4.05 7.38
N LEU A 288 -1.66 -2.91 8.03
CA LEU A 288 -2.84 -2.14 8.37
C LEU A 288 -3.02 -0.97 7.40
N TRP A 289 -4.26 -0.67 7.05
CA TRP A 289 -4.63 0.60 6.46
C TRP A 289 -5.00 1.57 7.57
N LEU A 290 -4.27 2.68 7.67
CA LEU A 290 -4.34 3.64 8.76
C LEU A 290 -4.81 5.01 8.29
N VAL A 291 -5.48 5.72 9.20
CA VAL A 291 -5.93 7.11 9.06
C VAL A 291 -5.74 7.86 10.37
N ALA A 292 -5.91 9.19 10.35
CA ALA A 292 -6.05 9.97 11.57
C ALA A 292 -7.47 9.87 12.13
N ALA A 293 -7.61 9.94 13.46
CA ALA A 293 -8.91 9.95 14.15
C ALA A 293 -9.81 11.14 13.76
N SER A 294 -9.22 12.20 13.20
CA SER A 294 -9.93 13.39 12.74
C SER A 294 -10.53 13.26 11.34
N GLN A 295 -10.31 12.15 10.63
CA GLN A 295 -10.94 11.92 9.34
C GLN A 295 -12.47 11.80 9.51
N ASP A 296 -13.20 12.24 8.50
CA ASP A 296 -14.66 12.19 8.51
C ASP A 296 -15.19 10.76 8.64
N GLU A 297 -16.09 10.54 9.59
CA GLU A 297 -16.63 9.21 9.89
C GLU A 297 -17.35 8.60 8.69
N THR A 298 -18.12 9.40 7.97
CA THR A 298 -18.89 8.94 6.79
C THR A 298 -17.93 8.55 5.68
N LEU A 299 -16.88 9.34 5.43
CA LEU A 299 -15.87 8.99 4.45
C LEU A 299 -15.20 7.65 4.79
N ILE A 300 -14.77 7.47 6.03
CA ILE A 300 -14.06 6.22 6.41
C ILE A 300 -15.03 5.02 6.38
N TYR A 301 -16.30 5.20 6.74
CA TYR A 301 -17.33 4.18 6.53
C TYR A 301 -17.46 3.80 5.05
N ASP A 302 -17.58 4.79 4.16
CA ASP A 302 -17.73 4.57 2.72
C ASP A 302 -16.47 3.94 2.09
N LEU A 303 -15.27 4.34 2.52
CA LEU A 303 -14.02 3.71 2.10
C LEU A 303 -13.96 2.23 2.53
N THR A 304 -14.36 1.93 3.77
CA THR A 304 -14.40 0.56 4.28
C THR A 304 -15.42 -0.29 3.51
N LYS A 305 -16.61 0.26 3.27
CA LYS A 305 -17.66 -0.36 2.47
C LYS A 305 -17.22 -0.62 1.03
N SER A 306 -16.52 0.34 0.43
CA SER A 306 -15.99 0.21 -0.93
C SER A 306 -14.92 -0.88 -1.00
N LEU A 307 -13.99 -0.94 -0.03
CA LEU A 307 -12.96 -1.97 0.03
C LEU A 307 -13.57 -3.40 0.04
N TRP A 308 -14.65 -3.59 0.78
CA TRP A 308 -15.31 -4.89 0.94
C TRP A 308 -16.50 -5.11 0.00
N ASN A 309 -16.70 -4.22 -0.99
CA ASN A 309 -17.77 -4.38 -1.97
C ASN A 309 -17.49 -5.59 -2.87
N LYS A 310 -18.50 -6.46 -3.06
CA LYS A 310 -18.38 -7.68 -3.88
C LYS A 310 -17.95 -7.41 -5.32
N ALA A 311 -18.43 -6.32 -5.93
CA ALA A 311 -18.02 -5.96 -7.28
C ALA A 311 -16.53 -5.56 -7.36
N ASN A 312 -15.98 -4.98 -6.29
CA ASN A 312 -14.57 -4.62 -6.19
C ASN A 312 -13.65 -5.83 -5.91
N ARG A 313 -14.21 -6.98 -5.46
CA ARG A 313 -13.43 -8.21 -5.22
C ARG A 313 -12.63 -8.62 -6.45
N LYS A 314 -13.22 -8.49 -7.63
CA LYS A 314 -12.56 -8.80 -8.89
C LYS A 314 -11.26 -8.00 -9.10
N LEU A 315 -11.28 -6.69 -8.80
CA LEU A 315 -10.08 -5.84 -8.91
C LEU A 315 -8.96 -6.30 -7.97
N LEU A 316 -9.32 -6.69 -6.75
CA LEU A 316 -8.36 -7.25 -5.79
C LEU A 316 -7.81 -8.60 -6.29
N ASP A 317 -8.66 -9.51 -6.76
CA ASP A 317 -8.23 -10.85 -7.21
C ASP A 317 -7.35 -10.79 -8.47
N GLU A 318 -7.66 -9.91 -9.41
CA GLU A 318 -6.91 -9.71 -10.66
C GLU A 318 -5.55 -9.03 -10.41
N SER A 319 -5.36 -8.35 -9.28
CA SER A 319 -4.06 -7.76 -8.91
C SER A 319 -3.02 -8.80 -8.48
N GLY A 320 -3.35 -10.09 -8.49
CA GLY A 320 -2.43 -11.19 -8.24
C GLY A 320 -2.52 -11.78 -6.83
N ALA A 321 -1.46 -12.48 -6.41
CA ALA A 321 -1.43 -13.21 -5.14
C ALA A 321 -1.67 -12.30 -3.92
N LEU A 322 -1.13 -11.08 -3.96
CA LEU A 322 -1.26 -10.10 -2.88
C LEU A 322 -2.71 -9.64 -2.69
N GLY A 323 -3.39 -9.24 -3.77
CA GLY A 323 -4.78 -8.79 -3.66
C GLY A 323 -5.75 -9.90 -3.25
N ARG A 324 -5.44 -11.16 -3.59
CA ARG A 324 -6.22 -12.32 -3.11
C ARG A 324 -6.12 -12.57 -1.61
N GLN A 325 -5.08 -12.03 -0.94
CA GLN A 325 -4.94 -12.11 0.52
C GLN A 325 -5.85 -11.11 1.24
N VAL A 326 -6.21 -9.99 0.60
CA VAL A 326 -7.09 -8.97 1.19
C VAL A 326 -8.51 -9.54 1.32
N LYS A 327 -8.88 -9.98 2.52
CA LYS A 327 -10.15 -10.66 2.79
C LYS A 327 -10.87 -10.07 3.99
N PRO A 328 -12.21 -9.92 3.95
CA PRO A 328 -12.98 -9.39 5.08
C PRO A 328 -12.78 -10.19 6.37
N GLY A 329 -12.65 -11.52 6.28
CA GLY A 329 -12.46 -12.38 7.45
C GLY A 329 -11.15 -12.17 8.22
N ALA A 330 -10.16 -11.52 7.61
CA ALA A 330 -8.90 -11.16 8.27
C ALA A 330 -8.85 -9.67 8.69
N ALA A 331 -9.85 -8.89 8.31
CA ALA A 331 -9.84 -7.43 8.43
C ALA A 331 -9.64 -6.91 9.86
N LEU A 332 -10.07 -7.65 10.85
CA LEU A 332 -10.00 -7.27 12.27
C LEU A 332 -8.94 -8.06 13.07
N LEU A 333 -8.22 -8.96 12.43
CA LEU A 333 -7.22 -9.80 13.11
C LEU A 333 -5.95 -8.99 13.43
N ALA A 334 -5.41 -9.17 14.64
CA ALA A 334 -4.13 -8.63 15.09
C ALA A 334 -3.95 -7.11 14.87
N ILE A 335 -5.02 -6.33 15.05
CA ILE A 335 -4.96 -4.87 15.02
C ILE A 335 -4.61 -4.35 16.42
N PRO A 336 -3.40 -3.80 16.64
CA PRO A 336 -2.93 -3.42 17.98
C PRO A 336 -3.28 -1.98 18.38
N ILE A 337 -4.07 -1.27 17.59
CA ILE A 337 -4.53 0.11 17.83
C ILE A 337 -6.04 0.21 17.57
N PRO A 338 -6.72 1.25 18.08
CA PRO A 338 -8.17 1.38 17.88
C PRO A 338 -8.57 1.51 16.41
N LEU A 339 -9.74 0.96 16.08
CA LEU A 339 -10.38 1.22 14.78
C LEU A 339 -10.86 2.67 14.70
N HIS A 340 -10.98 3.17 13.46
CA HIS A 340 -11.68 4.43 13.18
C HIS A 340 -13.20 4.23 13.37
N PRO A 341 -13.93 5.20 13.96
CA PRO A 341 -15.38 5.05 14.19
C PRO A 341 -16.18 4.67 12.95
N GLY A 342 -15.84 5.23 11.77
CA GLY A 342 -16.48 4.86 10.50
C GLY A 342 -16.25 3.40 10.10
N ALA A 343 -15.03 2.89 10.27
CA ALA A 343 -14.73 1.48 10.03
C ALA A 343 -15.44 0.58 11.05
N GLN A 344 -15.39 0.95 12.33
CA GLN A 344 -16.09 0.22 13.39
C GLN A 344 -17.59 0.11 13.13
N ARG A 345 -18.23 1.19 12.68
CA ARG A 345 -19.65 1.21 12.30
C ARG A 345 -19.93 0.21 11.18
N TYR A 346 -19.12 0.22 10.11
CA TYR A 346 -19.27 -0.73 9.01
C TYR A 346 -19.19 -2.19 9.48
N TYR A 347 -18.18 -2.56 10.28
CA TYR A 347 -18.03 -3.93 10.75
C TYR A 347 -19.16 -4.34 11.70
N ALA A 348 -19.62 -3.45 12.58
CA ALA A 348 -20.76 -3.72 13.47
C ALA A 348 -22.05 -3.98 12.68
N GLU A 349 -22.27 -3.30 11.57
CA GLU A 349 -23.41 -3.56 10.68
C GLU A 349 -23.31 -4.93 10.00
N MET A 350 -22.08 -5.37 9.63
CA MET A 350 -21.87 -6.67 8.99
C MET A 350 -22.01 -7.87 9.94
N GLU A 351 -21.86 -7.67 11.26
CA GLU A 351 -22.04 -8.72 12.27
C GLU A 351 -23.51 -8.94 12.67
N GLN A 352 -24.44 -8.08 12.25
CA GLN A 352 -25.86 -8.21 12.58
C GLN A 352 -26.51 -9.37 11.82
N PRO A 353 -27.42 -10.17 12.47
CA PRO A 353 -28.18 -11.21 11.79
C PRO A 353 -29.00 -10.64 10.62
N GLY A 354 -28.72 -11.10 9.41
CA GLY A 354 -29.38 -10.61 8.18
C GLY A 354 -28.56 -9.60 7.39
N ALA A 355 -27.41 -9.18 7.87
CA ALA A 355 -26.47 -8.40 7.07
C ALA A 355 -25.94 -9.25 5.88
N PRO A 356 -25.73 -8.66 4.69
CA PRO A 356 -25.15 -9.37 3.57
C PRO A 356 -23.72 -9.78 3.94
N THR A 357 -23.47 -11.07 4.04
CA THR A 357 -22.14 -11.61 4.35
C THR A 357 -21.15 -11.14 3.28
N PRO A 358 -20.03 -10.50 3.65
CA PRO A 358 -18.92 -10.29 2.73
C PRO A 358 -18.37 -11.67 2.34
N GLN A 359 -18.50 -12.06 1.09
CA GLN A 359 -17.98 -13.32 0.54
C GLN A 359 -16.64 -13.08 -0.14
#